data_1ddf74b464f07b74a43512cb15d991dc
#
_entry.id   1ddf74b464f07b74a43512cb15d991dc
#
_cell.length_a   1.000
_cell.length_b   1.000
_cell.length_c   1.000
_cell.angle_alpha   90.00
_cell.angle_beta   90.00
_cell.angle_gamma   90.00
#
_symmetry.space_group_name_H-M   'P 1'
#
loop_
_entity.id
_entity.type
_entity.pdbx_description
1 polymer ?
#
loop_
_entity_poly.entity_id
_entity_poly.type
_entity_poly.pdbx_seq_one_letter_code
_entity_poly.pdbx_strand_id
1 'polypeptide(L)'
;PNEDINRNNATLRQRARMLYMAAPVATAAINTNRTKVIGTGLTLKASVDREVLGISPEAAKKWQHAAEMEFRLWAGKKQNCDALGLNNFMALQQLALKSWLMSGDVFVLVKRYPAAPLNPYSMRLHVIEADRVSTPTNFSGGYTYGGFMDAVVPDGKPGAGHRVFDGVEVDKNGRVVAYYISNTYPHQITTEKQEW
;
A
#
# COMPACT_ATOMS: atom_id res chain seq x y z
N PRO A 1 -16.35 -15.32 -13.01
CA PRO A 1 -15.12 -15.30 -12.18
C PRO A 1 -15.07 -14.11 -11.22
N ASN A 2 -15.42 -12.87 -11.67
CA ASN A 2 -15.36 -11.68 -10.80
C ASN A 2 -16.34 -11.75 -9.64
N GLU A 3 -17.57 -12.24 -9.86
CA GLU A 3 -18.57 -12.36 -8.79
C GLU A 3 -18.15 -13.36 -7.72
N ASP A 4 -17.54 -14.48 -8.12
CA ASP A 4 -17.12 -15.53 -7.17
C ASP A 4 -15.95 -15.06 -6.30
N ILE A 5 -14.95 -14.41 -6.90
CA ILE A 5 -13.78 -13.91 -6.17
C ILE A 5 -14.21 -12.79 -5.24
N ASN A 6 -14.93 -11.85 -5.76
CA ASN A 6 -15.32 -10.69 -5.02
C ASN A 6 -16.24 -11.05 -3.84
N ARG A 7 -17.29 -11.82 -3.99
CA ARG A 7 -18.15 -12.26 -2.88
C ARG A 7 -17.40 -12.96 -1.75
N ASN A 8 -16.31 -13.64 -2.09
CA ASN A 8 -15.55 -14.44 -1.15
C ASN A 8 -14.27 -13.76 -0.64
N ASN A 9 -13.89 -12.61 -1.18
CA ASN A 9 -12.58 -11.99 -0.93
C ASN A 9 -12.32 -11.77 0.56
N ALA A 10 -13.27 -11.18 1.30
CA ALA A 10 -13.14 -10.97 2.75
C ALA A 10 -12.96 -12.31 3.51
N THR A 11 -13.75 -13.33 3.14
CA THR A 11 -13.66 -14.67 3.74
C THR A 11 -12.33 -15.35 3.39
N LEU A 12 -11.85 -15.21 2.15
CA LEU A 12 -10.58 -15.76 1.71
C LEU A 12 -9.40 -15.12 2.45
N ARG A 13 -9.40 -13.79 2.58
CA ARG A 13 -8.39 -13.07 3.37
C ARG A 13 -8.38 -13.49 4.83
N GLN A 14 -9.55 -13.61 5.45
CA GLN A 14 -9.66 -14.09 6.83
C GLN A 14 -9.11 -15.51 6.99
N ARG A 15 -9.49 -16.42 6.10
CA ARG A 15 -9.00 -17.82 6.12
C ARG A 15 -7.51 -17.91 5.88
N ALA A 16 -6.94 -17.10 4.97
CA ALA A 16 -5.52 -17.05 4.70
C ALA A 16 -4.73 -16.59 5.95
N ARG A 17 -5.23 -15.60 6.69
CA ARG A 17 -4.63 -15.17 7.95
C ARG A 17 -4.72 -16.25 9.04
N MET A 18 -5.88 -16.89 9.18
CA MET A 18 -6.03 -18.01 10.10
C MET A 18 -5.08 -19.16 9.76
N LEU A 19 -4.94 -19.49 8.48
CA LEU A 19 -4.01 -20.50 8.02
C LEU A 19 -2.55 -20.13 8.34
N TYR A 20 -2.17 -18.87 8.09
CA TYR A 20 -0.84 -18.38 8.44
C TYR A 20 -0.56 -18.48 9.95
N MET A 21 -1.54 -18.20 10.80
CA MET A 21 -1.38 -18.27 12.26
C MET A 21 -1.39 -19.70 12.80
N ALA A 22 -2.19 -20.59 12.22
CA ALA A 22 -2.45 -21.92 12.75
C ALA A 22 -1.62 -23.04 12.13
N ALA A 23 -1.14 -22.87 10.88
CA ALA A 23 -0.45 -23.94 10.15
C ALA A 23 1.04 -23.62 9.98
N PRO A 24 1.96 -24.33 10.66
CA PRO A 24 3.41 -24.10 10.57
C PRO A 24 3.96 -24.18 9.15
N VAL A 25 3.42 -25.05 8.30
CA VAL A 25 3.83 -25.19 6.89
C VAL A 25 3.50 -23.93 6.09
N ALA A 26 2.30 -23.37 6.26
CA ALA A 26 1.90 -22.12 5.59
C ALA A 26 2.76 -20.95 6.07
N THR A 27 2.98 -20.85 7.37
CA THR A 27 3.88 -19.84 7.97
C THR A 27 5.29 -19.96 7.43
N ALA A 28 5.82 -21.18 7.36
CA ALA A 28 7.17 -21.44 6.81
C ALA A 28 7.25 -21.05 5.33
N ALA A 29 6.25 -21.39 4.53
CA ALA A 29 6.21 -21.04 3.11
C ALA A 29 6.26 -19.53 2.88
N ILE A 30 5.40 -18.77 3.57
CA ILE A 30 5.38 -17.30 3.46
C ILE A 30 6.68 -16.67 3.96
N ASN A 31 7.20 -17.13 5.10
CA ASN A 31 8.44 -16.60 5.66
C ASN A 31 9.66 -16.94 4.78
N THR A 32 9.69 -18.11 4.15
CA THR A 32 10.73 -18.49 3.20
C THR A 32 10.69 -17.58 1.96
N ASN A 33 9.51 -17.35 1.39
CA ASN A 33 9.36 -16.41 0.27
C ASN A 33 9.83 -15.01 0.67
N ARG A 34 9.40 -14.49 1.82
CA ARG A 34 9.84 -13.19 2.33
C ARG A 34 11.37 -13.12 2.44
N THR A 35 12.00 -14.14 3.01
CA THR A 35 13.44 -14.20 3.18
C THR A 35 14.20 -14.33 1.86
N LYS A 36 13.67 -15.09 0.92
CA LYS A 36 14.32 -15.30 -0.38
C LYS A 36 14.14 -14.12 -1.35
N VAL A 37 12.99 -13.45 -1.31
CA VAL A 37 12.66 -12.32 -2.21
C VAL A 37 13.24 -11.02 -1.70
N ILE A 38 13.01 -10.69 -0.43
CA ILE A 38 13.47 -9.42 0.16
C ILE A 38 14.84 -9.56 0.83
N GLY A 39 15.08 -10.67 1.57
CA GLY A 39 16.34 -10.90 2.26
C GLY A 39 16.74 -9.74 3.17
N THR A 40 17.90 -9.15 2.89
CA THR A 40 18.43 -7.97 3.59
C THR A 40 17.84 -6.63 3.11
N GLY A 41 16.86 -6.68 2.22
CA GLY A 41 16.21 -5.50 1.62
C GLY A 41 16.72 -5.22 0.21
N LEU A 42 15.79 -4.77 -0.64
CA LEU A 42 16.11 -4.28 -1.97
C LEU A 42 16.78 -2.90 -1.85
N THR A 43 17.85 -2.71 -2.57
CA THR A 43 18.63 -1.47 -2.56
C THR A 43 18.45 -0.69 -3.85
N LEU A 44 18.60 0.61 -3.81
CA LEU A 44 18.62 1.45 -4.98
C LEU A 44 19.98 1.30 -5.69
N LYS A 45 19.93 1.00 -6.98
CA LYS A 45 21.06 1.18 -7.89
C LYS A 45 20.66 2.26 -8.89
N ALA A 46 21.21 3.45 -8.71
CA ALA A 46 20.89 4.58 -9.56
C ALA A 46 21.53 4.42 -10.94
N SER A 47 20.76 4.70 -11.98
CA SER A 47 21.25 4.73 -13.37
C SER A 47 20.61 5.92 -14.08
N VAL A 48 21.42 6.75 -14.71
CA VAL A 48 20.97 7.89 -15.52
C VAL A 48 21.43 7.74 -16.95
N ASP A 49 20.54 8.08 -17.87
CA ASP A 49 20.90 8.15 -19.28
C ASP A 49 21.65 9.45 -19.55
N ARG A 50 22.97 9.32 -19.74
CA ARG A 50 23.87 10.46 -19.96
C ARG A 50 23.62 11.15 -21.29
N GLU A 51 23.23 10.38 -22.32
CA GLU A 51 23.03 10.90 -23.66
C GLU A 51 21.80 11.79 -23.72
N VAL A 52 20.71 11.31 -23.12
CA VAL A 52 19.45 12.09 -23.00
C VAL A 52 19.66 13.36 -22.17
N LEU A 53 20.45 13.28 -21.08
CA LEU A 53 20.67 14.42 -20.18
C LEU A 53 21.82 15.34 -20.62
N GLY A 54 22.60 14.95 -21.62
CA GLY A 54 23.76 15.75 -22.09
C GLY A 54 24.85 15.98 -21.04
N ILE A 55 25.04 15.03 -20.10
CA ILE A 55 26.00 15.16 -18.99
C ILE A 55 27.24 14.28 -19.16
N SER A 56 28.34 14.69 -18.54
CA SER A 56 29.59 13.92 -18.60
C SER A 56 29.46 12.62 -17.76
N PRO A 57 30.26 11.58 -18.07
CA PRO A 57 30.34 10.36 -17.30
C PRO A 57 30.64 10.59 -15.82
N GLU A 58 31.51 11.54 -15.51
CA GLU A 58 31.90 11.91 -14.15
C GLU A 58 30.73 12.54 -13.39
N ALA A 59 30.00 13.46 -14.03
CA ALA A 59 28.79 14.08 -13.45
C ALA A 59 27.71 13.04 -13.17
N ALA A 60 27.48 12.10 -14.11
CA ALA A 60 26.54 11.01 -13.92
C ALA A 60 26.90 10.12 -12.73
N LYS A 61 28.16 9.68 -12.62
CA LYS A 61 28.66 8.88 -11.50
C LYS A 61 28.52 9.61 -10.17
N LYS A 62 28.86 10.88 -10.11
CA LYS A 62 28.74 11.71 -8.90
C LYS A 62 27.29 11.79 -8.44
N TRP A 63 26.36 12.03 -9.37
CA TRP A 63 24.94 12.11 -9.07
C TRP A 63 24.39 10.76 -8.60
N GLN A 64 24.73 9.66 -9.32
CA GLN A 64 24.29 8.31 -8.97
C GLN A 64 24.74 7.93 -7.55
N HIS A 65 26.01 8.20 -7.23
CA HIS A 65 26.55 7.94 -5.89
C HIS A 65 25.83 8.76 -4.82
N ALA A 66 25.59 10.04 -5.07
CA ALA A 66 24.86 10.90 -4.13
C ALA A 66 23.43 10.40 -3.92
N ALA A 67 22.70 10.02 -4.98
CA ALA A 67 21.34 9.49 -4.90
C ALA A 67 21.29 8.18 -4.10
N GLU A 68 22.23 7.27 -4.31
CA GLU A 68 22.32 6.01 -3.56
C GLU A 68 22.65 6.22 -2.08
N MET A 69 23.51 7.20 -1.78
CA MET A 69 23.84 7.57 -0.41
C MET A 69 22.64 8.16 0.33
N GLU A 70 21.94 9.12 -0.29
CA GLU A 70 20.72 9.73 0.28
C GLU A 70 19.61 8.70 0.48
N PHE A 71 19.40 7.83 -0.50
CA PHE A 71 18.44 6.74 -0.36
C PHE A 71 18.79 5.82 0.82
N ARG A 72 20.06 5.49 1.01
CA ARG A 72 20.52 4.64 2.11
C ARG A 72 20.29 5.28 3.47
N LEU A 73 20.52 6.59 3.59
CA LEU A 73 20.25 7.36 4.80
C LEU A 73 18.76 7.44 5.12
N TRP A 74 17.92 7.65 4.09
CA TRP A 74 16.48 7.64 4.21
C TRP A 74 15.96 6.24 4.60
N ALA A 75 16.38 5.20 3.90
CA ALA A 75 15.91 3.82 4.06
C ALA A 75 16.33 3.18 5.39
N GLY A 76 17.49 3.56 5.93
CA GLY A 76 18.08 2.95 7.12
C GLY A 76 17.38 3.31 8.42
N LYS A 77 16.76 4.48 8.50
CA LYS A 77 16.13 4.97 9.73
C LYS A 77 14.61 4.95 9.62
N LYS A 78 13.97 4.27 10.58
CA LYS A 78 12.52 4.14 10.65
C LYS A 78 11.77 5.49 10.68
N GLN A 79 12.34 6.50 11.33
CA GLN A 79 11.75 7.84 11.40
C GLN A 79 11.79 8.58 10.07
N ASN A 80 12.68 8.19 9.15
CA ASN A 80 12.84 8.84 7.86
C ASN A 80 11.87 8.26 6.81
N CYS A 81 11.69 6.94 6.81
CA CYS A 81 10.98 6.24 5.73
C CYS A 81 9.58 5.75 6.11
N ASP A 82 9.29 5.50 7.39
CA ASP A 82 7.99 4.99 7.84
C ASP A 82 7.14 6.12 8.44
N ALA A 83 5.92 6.26 7.97
CA ALA A 83 4.95 7.22 8.50
C ALA A 83 4.56 6.95 9.95
N LEU A 84 4.63 5.70 10.39
CA LEU A 84 4.38 5.27 11.78
C LEU A 84 5.67 5.27 12.62
N GLY A 85 6.85 5.40 12.00
CA GLY A 85 8.13 5.38 12.69
C GLY A 85 8.51 4.05 13.33
N LEU A 86 7.91 2.95 12.90
CA LEU A 86 8.08 1.62 13.49
C LEU A 86 9.13 0.78 12.75
N ASN A 87 9.19 0.91 11.42
CA ASN A 87 9.95 0.04 10.54
C ASN A 87 10.94 0.83 9.69
N ASN A 88 12.13 0.28 9.44
CA ASN A 88 13.00 0.76 8.39
C ASN A 88 12.49 0.29 7.02
N PHE A 89 13.09 0.77 5.94
CA PHE A 89 12.60 0.45 4.59
C PHE A 89 12.66 -1.05 4.25
N MET A 90 13.66 -1.78 4.74
CA MET A 90 13.73 -3.22 4.58
C MET A 90 12.53 -3.93 5.25
N ALA A 91 12.21 -3.54 6.48
CA ALA A 91 11.07 -4.12 7.20
C ALA A 91 9.73 -3.74 6.55
N LEU A 92 9.61 -2.52 5.98
CA LEU A 92 8.44 -2.14 5.18
C LEU A 92 8.28 -3.00 3.92
N GLN A 93 9.38 -3.30 3.21
CA GLN A 93 9.35 -4.21 2.05
C GLN A 93 8.91 -5.62 2.47
N GLN A 94 9.44 -6.13 3.58
CA GLN A 94 9.06 -7.44 4.12
C GLN A 94 7.58 -7.46 4.53
N LEU A 95 7.09 -6.39 5.15
CA LEU A 95 5.68 -6.24 5.54
C LEU A 95 4.78 -6.21 4.30
N ALA A 96 5.15 -5.42 3.29
CA ALA A 96 4.40 -5.31 2.05
C ALA A 96 4.30 -6.66 1.32
N LEU A 97 5.42 -7.37 1.14
CA LEU A 97 5.41 -8.69 0.51
C LEU A 97 4.58 -9.70 1.30
N LYS A 98 4.70 -9.71 2.63
CA LYS A 98 3.90 -10.58 3.50
C LYS A 98 2.40 -10.29 3.38
N SER A 99 2.00 -9.02 3.42
CA SER A 99 0.60 -8.61 3.24
C SER A 99 0.07 -9.04 1.87
N TRP A 100 0.85 -8.83 0.82
CA TRP A 100 0.49 -9.25 -0.52
C TRP A 100 0.28 -10.76 -0.63
N LEU A 101 1.21 -11.57 -0.12
CA LEU A 101 1.10 -13.04 -0.16
C LEU A 101 -0.09 -13.58 0.67
N MET A 102 -0.45 -12.91 1.77
CA MET A 102 -1.55 -13.34 2.63
C MET A 102 -2.92 -12.82 2.18
N SER A 103 -2.99 -11.60 1.68
CA SER A 103 -4.25 -10.90 1.44
C SER A 103 -4.55 -10.66 -0.05
N GLY A 104 -3.60 -11.01 -0.95
CA GLY A 104 -3.72 -10.79 -2.38
C GLY A 104 -3.32 -9.38 -2.83
N ASP A 105 -3.51 -8.38 -1.96
CA ASP A 105 -3.20 -6.98 -2.22
C ASP A 105 -2.45 -6.34 -1.06
N VAL A 106 -1.72 -5.27 -1.37
CA VAL A 106 -1.12 -4.36 -0.39
C VAL A 106 -1.14 -2.94 -0.95
N PHE A 107 -1.44 -1.97 -0.11
CA PHE A 107 -1.43 -0.57 -0.49
C PHE A 107 -0.30 0.15 0.24
N VAL A 108 0.39 1.05 -0.46
CA VAL A 108 1.44 1.87 0.13
C VAL A 108 1.10 3.33 -0.12
N LEU A 109 0.76 4.03 0.95
CA LEU A 109 0.46 5.44 0.90
C LEU A 109 1.74 6.25 1.09
N VAL A 110 2.02 7.13 0.13
CA VAL A 110 3.14 8.07 0.22
C VAL A 110 2.67 9.32 0.95
N LYS A 111 3.14 9.50 2.18
CA LYS A 111 2.85 10.68 3.00
C LYS A 111 3.99 11.68 2.94
N ARG A 112 3.64 12.97 2.99
CA ARG A 112 4.60 14.06 3.05
C ARG A 112 4.48 14.78 4.40
N TYR A 113 5.61 14.97 5.04
CA TYR A 113 5.73 15.68 6.31
C TYR A 113 6.66 16.88 6.14
N PRO A 114 6.50 17.94 6.94
CA PRO A 114 7.48 19.01 6.98
C PRO A 114 8.86 18.47 7.34
N ALA A 115 9.90 18.97 6.70
CA ALA A 115 11.26 18.68 7.11
C ALA A 115 11.53 19.27 8.50
N ALA A 116 12.30 18.55 9.32
CA ALA A 116 12.70 18.97 10.64
C ALA A 116 14.24 18.89 10.77
N PRO A 117 14.87 19.64 11.71
CA PRO A 117 16.32 19.68 11.85
C PRO A 117 16.99 18.30 11.98
N LEU A 118 16.32 17.36 12.65
CA LEU A 118 16.81 15.98 12.85
C LEU A 118 16.28 14.99 11.82
N ASN A 119 15.37 15.41 10.93
CA ASN A 119 14.81 14.60 9.86
C ASN A 119 14.52 15.46 8.63
N PRO A 120 15.49 15.59 7.72
CA PRO A 120 15.33 16.40 6.52
C PRO A 120 14.43 15.78 5.47
N TYR A 121 14.06 14.49 5.62
CA TYR A 121 13.25 13.77 4.66
C TYR A 121 11.76 14.00 4.89
N SER A 122 11.10 14.54 3.87
CA SER A 122 9.65 14.79 3.92
C SER A 122 8.81 13.57 3.55
N MET A 123 9.31 12.68 2.69
CA MET A 123 8.59 11.52 2.20
C MET A 123 8.67 10.36 3.19
N ARG A 124 7.50 9.82 3.56
CA ARG A 124 7.39 8.58 4.35
C ARG A 124 6.33 7.67 3.77
N LEU A 125 6.52 6.37 3.94
CA LEU A 125 5.63 5.34 3.46
C LEU A 125 4.74 4.82 4.59
N HIS A 126 3.49 4.53 4.26
CA HIS A 126 2.56 3.86 5.16
C HIS A 126 1.99 2.65 4.44
N VAL A 127 2.36 1.46 4.90
CA VAL A 127 1.82 0.21 4.38
C VAL A 127 0.44 -0.01 5.00
N ILE A 128 -0.55 -0.22 4.14
CA ILE A 128 -1.96 -0.37 4.50
C ILE A 128 -2.43 -1.74 4.05
N GLU A 129 -3.09 -2.45 4.94
CA GLU A 129 -3.71 -3.74 4.62
C GLU A 129 -4.89 -3.57 3.67
N ALA A 130 -5.05 -4.53 2.77
CA ALA A 130 -6.10 -4.51 1.75
C ALA A 130 -7.52 -4.41 2.31
N ASP A 131 -7.77 -4.93 3.51
CA ASP A 131 -9.09 -4.86 4.15
C ASP A 131 -9.54 -3.46 4.52
N ARG A 132 -8.60 -2.53 4.66
CA ARG A 132 -8.91 -1.12 4.91
C ARG A 132 -9.31 -0.35 3.66
N VAL A 133 -9.05 -0.90 2.48
CA VAL A 133 -9.57 -0.34 1.23
C VAL A 133 -10.96 -0.91 1.01
N SER A 134 -11.97 -0.07 1.18
CA SER A 134 -13.37 -0.50 1.18
C SER A 134 -14.28 0.65 0.74
N THR A 135 -15.40 0.30 0.12
CA THR A 135 -16.39 1.27 -0.31
C THR A 135 -17.05 1.95 0.89
N PRO A 136 -17.13 3.31 0.92
CA PRO A 136 -17.82 4.02 1.98
C PRO A 136 -19.28 3.60 2.12
N THR A 137 -19.73 3.35 3.34
CA THR A 137 -21.08 2.87 3.63
C THR A 137 -22.20 3.86 3.27
N ASN A 138 -21.86 5.13 3.15
CA ASN A 138 -22.79 6.20 2.80
C ASN A 138 -22.89 6.46 1.28
N PHE A 139 -22.23 5.65 0.44
CA PHE A 139 -22.39 5.76 -1.00
C PHE A 139 -23.63 5.02 -1.45
N SER A 140 -24.39 5.64 -2.36
CA SER A 140 -25.59 5.03 -2.94
C SER A 140 -25.20 3.79 -3.75
N GLY A 141 -25.92 2.69 -3.53
CA GLY A 141 -25.62 1.38 -4.11
C GLY A 141 -24.81 0.47 -3.17
N GLY A 142 -24.24 0.98 -2.10
CA GLY A 142 -23.41 0.23 -1.16
C GLY A 142 -24.20 -0.60 -0.15
N TYR A 143 -23.74 -1.78 0.10
CA TYR A 143 -24.10 -2.82 1.02
C TYR A 143 -25.29 -3.70 0.67
N THR A 144 -25.00 -4.78 -0.03
CA THR A 144 -25.69 -6.04 0.20
C THR A 144 -24.82 -6.96 1.05
N TYR A 145 -25.48 -7.80 1.81
CA TYR A 145 -24.90 -8.91 2.55
C TYR A 145 -24.08 -9.78 1.57
N GLY A 146 -22.75 -9.56 1.56
CA GLY A 146 -21.86 -10.22 0.60
C GLY A 146 -20.87 -9.28 -0.12
N GLY A 147 -20.91 -7.96 0.10
CA GLY A 147 -19.82 -7.06 -0.26
C GLY A 147 -19.78 -6.58 -1.71
N PHE A 148 -20.85 -6.76 -2.47
CA PHE A 148 -20.87 -6.40 -3.89
C PHE A 148 -22.07 -5.57 -4.29
N MET A 149 -21.89 -4.29 -4.27
CA MET A 149 -22.63 -3.42 -5.20
C MET A 149 -21.70 -2.35 -5.73
N ASP A 150 -21.82 -2.08 -7.02
CA ASP A 150 -21.28 -0.89 -7.64
C ASP A 150 -21.86 0.32 -6.89
N ALA A 151 -21.09 0.86 -5.98
CA ALA A 151 -21.46 2.11 -5.36
C ALA A 151 -21.14 3.25 -6.32
N VAL A 152 -21.88 4.33 -6.19
CA VAL A 152 -21.68 5.55 -6.97
C VAL A 152 -21.31 6.67 -6.04
N VAL A 153 -20.30 7.45 -6.42
CA VAL A 153 -19.91 8.66 -5.67
C VAL A 153 -21.09 9.62 -5.65
N PRO A 154 -21.58 10.03 -4.47
CA PRO A 154 -22.75 10.89 -4.34
C PRO A 154 -22.55 12.28 -4.97
N ASP A 155 -23.64 12.90 -5.34
CA ASP A 155 -23.66 14.28 -5.78
C ASP A 155 -23.06 15.23 -4.72
N GLY A 156 -22.35 16.25 -5.18
CA GLY A 156 -21.68 17.21 -4.33
C GLY A 156 -20.31 16.80 -3.82
N LYS A 157 -19.84 15.56 -4.13
CA LYS A 157 -18.46 15.14 -3.87
C LYS A 157 -17.62 15.18 -5.16
N PRO A 158 -16.29 15.37 -5.05
CA PRO A 158 -15.39 15.20 -6.19
C PRO A 158 -15.58 13.80 -6.80
N GLY A 159 -15.72 13.72 -8.11
CA GLY A 159 -15.99 12.46 -8.79
C GLY A 159 -17.45 12.00 -8.77
N ALA A 160 -18.42 12.87 -8.46
CA ALA A 160 -19.86 12.55 -8.48
C ALA A 160 -20.24 11.77 -9.76
N GLY A 161 -20.97 10.67 -9.58
CA GLY A 161 -21.35 9.76 -10.66
C GLY A 161 -20.26 8.74 -11.07
N HIS A 162 -19.05 8.78 -10.53
CA HIS A 162 -18.06 7.73 -10.71
C HIS A 162 -18.48 6.45 -9.97
N ARG A 163 -18.11 5.30 -10.53
CA ARG A 163 -18.38 3.99 -9.90
C ARG A 163 -17.27 3.63 -8.94
N VAL A 164 -17.63 2.99 -7.83
CA VAL A 164 -16.68 2.53 -6.80
C VAL A 164 -16.83 1.02 -6.62
N PHE A 165 -15.75 0.31 -6.86
CA PHE A 165 -15.67 -1.15 -6.73
C PHE A 165 -14.72 -1.50 -5.58
N ASP A 166 -15.22 -2.05 -4.50
CA ASP A 166 -14.44 -2.49 -3.34
C ASP A 166 -13.41 -1.43 -2.87
N GLY A 167 -13.87 -0.16 -2.81
CA GLY A 167 -13.03 0.97 -2.43
C GLY A 167 -12.17 1.59 -3.53
N VAL A 168 -12.29 1.11 -4.76
CA VAL A 168 -11.56 1.65 -5.91
C VAL A 168 -12.52 2.47 -6.78
N GLU A 169 -12.30 3.77 -6.86
CA GLU A 169 -13.08 4.68 -7.71
C GLU A 169 -12.53 4.68 -9.13
N VAL A 170 -13.45 4.51 -10.09
CA VAL A 170 -13.13 4.56 -11.51
C VAL A 170 -13.97 5.60 -12.24
N ASP A 171 -13.36 6.30 -13.16
CA ASP A 171 -14.05 7.24 -14.03
C ASP A 171 -14.88 6.50 -15.11
N LYS A 172 -15.63 7.26 -15.92
CA LYS A 172 -16.44 6.74 -17.03
C LYS A 172 -15.65 5.97 -18.09
N ASN A 173 -14.35 6.11 -18.13
CA ASN A 173 -13.47 5.42 -19.06
C ASN A 173 -12.84 4.16 -18.41
N GLY A 174 -13.17 3.83 -17.16
CA GLY A 174 -12.60 2.73 -16.40
C GLY A 174 -11.22 3.02 -15.79
N ARG A 175 -10.76 4.29 -15.82
CA ARG A 175 -9.48 4.66 -15.21
C ARG A 175 -9.66 4.82 -13.70
N VAL A 176 -8.76 4.22 -12.92
CA VAL A 176 -8.69 4.41 -11.47
C VAL A 176 -8.31 5.85 -11.15
N VAL A 177 -9.11 6.52 -10.32
CA VAL A 177 -8.92 7.93 -9.94
C VAL A 177 -8.73 8.12 -8.44
N ALA A 178 -9.27 7.22 -7.60
CA ALA A 178 -9.10 7.30 -6.15
C ALA A 178 -9.21 5.92 -5.48
N TYR A 179 -8.72 5.85 -4.25
CA TYR A 179 -8.90 4.72 -3.33
C TYR A 179 -9.50 5.24 -2.03
N TYR A 180 -10.54 4.57 -1.53
CA TYR A 180 -11.16 4.85 -0.25
C TYR A 180 -10.54 3.98 0.82
N ILE A 181 -9.85 4.61 1.77
CA ILE A 181 -9.10 3.93 2.82
C ILE A 181 -9.75 4.22 4.17
N SER A 182 -10.38 3.21 4.75
CA SER A 182 -11.01 3.33 6.06
C SER A 182 -9.98 3.52 7.19
N ASN A 183 -10.32 4.34 8.18
CA ASN A 183 -9.55 4.48 9.42
C ASN A 183 -9.64 3.23 10.32
N THR A 184 -10.68 2.40 10.14
CA THR A 184 -10.93 1.19 10.92
C THR A 184 -10.93 -0.04 10.03
N TYR A 185 -10.76 -1.22 10.63
CA TYR A 185 -10.92 -2.48 9.91
C TYR A 185 -12.40 -2.82 9.74
N PRO A 186 -12.80 -3.45 8.63
CA PRO A 186 -14.14 -4.01 8.47
C PRO A 186 -14.45 -4.96 9.62
N HIS A 187 -15.64 -4.85 10.16
CA HIS A 187 -16.12 -5.67 11.30
C HIS A 187 -15.35 -5.48 12.62
N GLN A 188 -14.52 -4.46 12.74
CA GLN A 188 -13.93 -4.11 14.03
C GLN A 188 -15.03 -3.55 14.95
N ILE A 189 -15.12 -4.12 16.16
CA ILE A 189 -15.94 -3.54 17.22
C ILE A 189 -15.16 -2.34 17.75
N THR A 190 -15.59 -1.15 17.40
CA THR A 190 -14.99 0.12 17.82
C THR A 190 -16.07 1.15 18.11
N THR A 191 -15.78 2.06 19.02
CA THR A 191 -16.60 3.25 19.28
C THR A 191 -16.22 4.41 18.35
N GLU A 192 -15.13 4.27 17.59
CA GLU A 192 -14.72 5.30 16.65
C GLU A 192 -15.63 5.31 15.42
N LYS A 193 -15.97 6.52 14.96
CA LYS A 193 -16.70 6.69 13.72
C LYS A 193 -15.82 6.24 12.56
N GLN A 194 -16.38 5.37 11.73
CA GLN A 194 -15.72 4.95 10.52
C GLN A 194 -15.66 6.11 9.51
N GLU A 195 -14.45 6.42 9.03
CA GLU A 195 -14.15 7.46 8.05
C GLU A 195 -13.27 6.88 6.94
N TRP A 196 -13.37 7.49 5.73
CA TRP A 196 -12.61 7.11 4.54
C TRP A 196 -11.84 8.29 3.94
#